data_c4d5d090bbc0cacab0af238241b0c8da
#
_entry.id   c4d5d090bbc0cacab0af238241b0c8da
#
_cell.length_a   1.000
_cell.length_b   1.000
_cell.length_c   1.000
_cell.angle_alpha   90.00
_cell.angle_beta   90.00
_cell.angle_gamma   90.00
#
_symmetry.space_group_name_H-M   'P 1'
#
loop_
_entity.id
_entity.type
_entity.pdbx_description
1 polymer ?
#
loop_
_entity_poly.entity_id
_entity_poly.type
_entity_poly.pdbx_seq_one_letter_code
_entity_poly.pdbx_strand_id
1 'polypeptide(L)'
;AVMARLLAAKTDVVTIIGTGLQGYMSLLCMSKVLDMKEIRVCDISEAAMDRFIARFPDAPFRFVKCKSNEEGCRGSDVIITVTNANADLVEEPWVKPGALVMTMGSFRETSFDVVRKADRIAVDHVGQSLHRGNVKELAEMGEITADSFDIIVPDVLAGKMPGRTDPNHRIYAQIIGTGFERGFPQL
;
A
#
# COMPACT_ATOMS: atom_id res chain seq x y z
N ALA A 1 -7.20 -4.79 -0.82
CA ALA A 1 -7.80 -5.42 -2.00
C ALA A 1 -8.56 -4.38 -2.84
N VAL A 2 -9.60 -3.72 -2.31
CA VAL A 2 -10.43 -2.76 -3.06
C VAL A 2 -9.59 -1.65 -3.70
N MET A 3 -8.73 -0.98 -2.94
CA MET A 3 -7.85 0.06 -3.51
C MET A 3 -6.96 -0.46 -4.63
N ALA A 4 -6.35 -1.63 -4.45
CA ALA A 4 -5.51 -2.20 -5.50
C ALA A 4 -6.33 -2.49 -6.78
N ARG A 5 -7.56 -2.98 -6.63
CA ARG A 5 -8.47 -3.19 -7.77
C ARG A 5 -8.86 -1.90 -8.49
N LEU A 6 -9.04 -0.80 -7.76
CA LEU A 6 -9.47 0.49 -8.33
C LEU A 6 -8.29 1.31 -8.89
N LEU A 7 -7.11 1.17 -8.27
CA LEU A 7 -6.01 2.10 -8.48
C LEU A 7 -4.77 1.48 -9.12
N ALA A 8 -4.62 0.15 -9.16
CA ALA A 8 -3.50 -0.47 -9.86
C ALA A 8 -3.70 -0.44 -11.38
N ALA A 9 -2.65 -0.09 -12.13
CA ALA A 9 -2.64 -0.21 -13.59
C ALA A 9 -2.44 -1.67 -14.01
N LYS A 10 -1.62 -2.40 -13.25
CA LYS A 10 -1.32 -3.83 -13.38
C LYS A 10 -1.17 -4.43 -12.00
N THR A 11 -1.27 -5.74 -11.92
CA THR A 11 -1.14 -6.51 -10.67
C THR A 11 -0.28 -7.76 -10.83
N ASP A 12 0.52 -7.83 -11.89
CA ASP A 12 1.36 -9.01 -12.17
C ASP A 12 2.39 -9.25 -11.05
N VAL A 13 3.03 -8.17 -10.58
CA VAL A 13 4.06 -8.21 -9.52
C VAL A 13 3.61 -7.36 -8.34
N VAL A 14 3.39 -7.98 -7.19
CA VAL A 14 2.98 -7.32 -5.95
C VAL A 14 4.03 -7.53 -4.88
N THR A 15 4.50 -6.44 -4.26
CA THR A 15 5.42 -6.49 -3.14
C THR A 15 4.69 -6.22 -1.83
N ILE A 16 4.97 -7.03 -0.82
CA ILE A 16 4.47 -6.87 0.54
C ILE A 16 5.67 -6.70 1.47
N ILE A 17 5.75 -5.55 2.12
CA ILE A 17 6.73 -5.23 3.15
C ILE A 17 6.02 -5.32 4.51
N GLY A 18 6.41 -6.33 5.29
CA GLY A 18 5.74 -6.71 6.54
C GLY A 18 4.86 -7.95 6.36
N THR A 19 5.32 -9.08 6.90
CA THR A 19 4.68 -10.40 6.78
C THR A 19 3.83 -10.77 8.00
N GLY A 20 3.37 -9.78 8.75
CA GLY A 20 2.45 -9.93 9.87
C GLY A 20 1.01 -10.23 9.47
N LEU A 21 0.09 -10.11 10.44
CA LEU A 21 -1.33 -10.40 10.22
C LEU A 21 -1.94 -9.51 9.12
N GLN A 22 -1.64 -8.21 9.11
CA GLN A 22 -2.19 -7.29 8.11
C GLN A 22 -1.67 -7.61 6.70
N GLY A 23 -0.38 -7.97 6.56
CA GLY A 23 0.17 -8.43 5.29
C GLY A 23 -0.53 -9.69 4.79
N TYR A 24 -0.73 -10.68 5.70
CA TYR A 24 -1.48 -11.89 5.38
C TYR A 24 -2.91 -11.60 4.92
N MET A 25 -3.68 -10.83 5.68
CA MET A 25 -5.06 -10.49 5.33
C MET A 25 -5.15 -9.69 4.02
N SER A 26 -4.20 -8.78 3.80
CA SER A 26 -4.12 -8.01 2.55
C SER A 26 -3.93 -8.92 1.35
N LEU A 27 -2.96 -9.85 1.41
CA LEU A 27 -2.72 -10.80 0.33
C LEU A 27 -3.90 -11.76 0.13
N LEU A 28 -4.45 -12.28 1.22
CA LEU A 28 -5.62 -13.18 1.17
C LEU A 28 -6.81 -12.51 0.46
N CYS A 29 -7.12 -11.27 0.81
CA CYS A 29 -8.20 -10.55 0.16
C CYS A 29 -7.88 -10.20 -1.31
N MET A 30 -6.64 -9.81 -1.61
CA MET A 30 -6.22 -9.50 -2.98
C MET A 30 -6.26 -10.74 -3.87
N SER A 31 -5.86 -11.91 -3.36
CA SER A 31 -5.88 -13.16 -4.13
C SER A 31 -7.28 -13.60 -4.58
N LYS A 32 -8.34 -13.02 -4.00
CA LYS A 32 -9.72 -13.31 -4.40
C LYS A 32 -10.26 -12.40 -5.51
N VAL A 33 -9.57 -11.27 -5.77
CA VAL A 33 -10.10 -10.23 -6.66
C VAL A 33 -9.11 -9.70 -7.70
N LEU A 34 -7.84 -10.11 -7.61
CA LEU A 34 -6.76 -9.70 -8.52
C LEU A 34 -6.10 -10.92 -9.14
N ASP A 35 -5.73 -10.78 -10.40
CA ASP A 35 -4.87 -11.75 -11.09
C ASP A 35 -3.41 -11.31 -10.88
N MET A 36 -2.69 -12.08 -10.06
CA MET A 36 -1.32 -11.81 -9.67
C MET A 36 -0.44 -12.98 -10.11
N LYS A 37 0.79 -12.70 -10.56
CA LYS A 37 1.75 -13.72 -11.02
C LYS A 37 2.88 -13.95 -10.02
N GLU A 38 3.33 -12.88 -9.37
CA GLU A 38 4.48 -12.90 -8.47
C GLU A 38 4.18 -12.05 -7.23
N ILE A 39 4.39 -12.66 -6.07
CA ILE A 39 4.34 -11.97 -4.77
C ILE A 39 5.74 -11.92 -4.20
N ARG A 40 6.27 -10.71 -4.06
CA ARG A 40 7.53 -10.44 -3.40
C ARG A 40 7.30 -10.13 -1.94
N VAL A 41 8.01 -10.81 -1.07
CA VAL A 41 7.88 -10.63 0.38
C VAL A 41 9.17 -10.08 0.96
N CYS A 42 9.05 -9.01 1.74
CA CYS A 42 10.12 -8.37 2.46
C CYS A 42 9.77 -8.30 3.94
N ASP A 43 10.67 -8.76 4.78
CA ASP A 43 10.57 -8.67 6.24
C ASP A 43 11.99 -8.71 6.83
N ILE A 44 12.16 -8.14 8.02
CA ILE A 44 13.43 -8.22 8.76
C ILE A 44 13.72 -9.65 9.26
N SER A 45 12.71 -10.50 9.30
CA SER A 45 12.79 -11.89 9.76
C SER A 45 12.52 -12.85 8.61
N GLU A 46 13.55 -13.57 8.17
CA GLU A 46 13.40 -14.62 7.16
C GLU A 46 12.39 -15.71 7.60
N ALA A 47 12.43 -16.09 8.86
CA ALA A 47 11.48 -17.04 9.43
C ALA A 47 10.02 -16.53 9.40
N ALA A 48 9.81 -15.20 9.47
CA ALA A 48 8.47 -14.62 9.32
C ALA A 48 8.01 -14.73 7.86
N MET A 49 8.89 -14.47 6.89
CA MET A 49 8.58 -14.67 5.47
C MET A 49 8.23 -16.13 5.17
N ASP A 50 8.97 -17.09 5.73
CA ASP A 50 8.67 -18.53 5.53
C ASP A 50 7.31 -18.91 6.10
N ARG A 51 6.99 -18.45 7.32
CA ARG A 51 5.66 -18.68 7.92
C ARG A 51 4.54 -18.02 7.12
N PHE A 52 4.79 -16.84 6.56
CA PHE A 52 3.83 -16.13 5.73
C PHE A 52 3.53 -16.91 4.44
N ILE A 53 4.55 -17.36 3.73
CA ILE A 53 4.44 -18.14 2.49
C ILE A 53 3.71 -19.45 2.75
N ALA A 54 4.05 -20.15 3.85
CA ALA A 54 3.44 -21.43 4.21
C ALA A 54 1.90 -21.35 4.45
N ARG A 55 1.35 -20.15 4.63
CA ARG A 55 -0.10 -19.95 4.77
C ARG A 55 -0.85 -19.99 3.42
N PHE A 56 -0.14 -20.06 2.31
CA PHE A 56 -0.70 -20.05 0.96
C PHE A 56 -0.23 -21.28 0.16
N PRO A 57 -0.55 -22.52 0.60
CA PRO A 57 -0.03 -23.74 -0.03
C PRO A 57 -0.48 -23.90 -1.49
N ASP A 58 -1.68 -23.44 -1.81
CA ASP A 58 -2.30 -23.56 -3.14
C ASP A 58 -2.38 -22.22 -3.87
N ALA A 59 -1.40 -21.34 -3.65
CA ALA A 59 -1.39 -20.02 -4.28
C ALA A 59 -1.23 -20.14 -5.81
N PRO A 60 -2.03 -19.42 -6.61
CA PRO A 60 -1.92 -19.44 -8.07
C PRO A 60 -0.76 -18.55 -8.58
N PHE A 61 0.03 -17.99 -7.69
CA PHE A 61 1.17 -17.11 -7.95
C PHE A 61 2.43 -17.65 -7.26
N ARG A 62 3.59 -17.24 -7.77
CA ARG A 62 4.86 -17.60 -7.14
C ARG A 62 5.24 -16.61 -6.04
N PHE A 63 5.91 -17.08 -5.02
CA PHE A 63 6.54 -16.23 -4.01
C PHE A 63 8.03 -16.04 -4.29
N VAL A 64 8.50 -14.82 -3.99
CA VAL A 64 9.92 -14.46 -4.01
C VAL A 64 10.26 -13.80 -2.68
N LYS A 65 11.15 -14.40 -1.89
CA LYS A 65 11.73 -13.76 -0.71
C LYS A 65 12.80 -12.78 -1.16
N CYS A 66 12.64 -11.50 -0.85
CA CYS A 66 13.59 -10.47 -1.23
C CYS A 66 14.59 -10.22 -0.10
N LYS A 67 15.85 -9.98 -0.47
CA LYS A 67 16.94 -9.68 0.48
C LYS A 67 16.91 -8.24 0.98
N SER A 68 16.21 -7.36 0.26
CA SER A 68 16.05 -5.96 0.62
C SER A 68 14.70 -5.44 0.12
N ASN A 69 14.25 -4.32 0.69
CA ASN A 69 13.04 -3.63 0.21
C ASN A 69 13.24 -3.08 -1.20
N GLU A 70 14.46 -2.64 -1.55
CA GLU A 70 14.79 -2.21 -2.91
C GLU A 70 14.56 -3.32 -3.94
N GLU A 71 15.08 -4.53 -3.67
CA GLU A 71 14.86 -5.70 -4.53
C GLU A 71 13.37 -6.00 -4.70
N GLY A 72 12.61 -5.91 -3.61
CA GLY A 72 11.17 -6.08 -3.65
C GLY A 72 10.46 -5.02 -4.50
N CYS A 73 10.77 -3.74 -4.27
CA CYS A 73 10.06 -2.62 -4.88
C CYS A 73 10.35 -2.45 -6.38
N ARG A 74 11.62 -2.65 -6.81
CA ARG A 74 11.98 -2.40 -8.20
C ARG A 74 11.20 -3.28 -9.17
N GLY A 75 10.50 -2.63 -10.10
CA GLY A 75 9.67 -3.30 -11.12
C GLY A 75 8.32 -3.82 -10.61
N SER A 76 7.94 -3.59 -9.35
CA SER A 76 6.63 -3.97 -8.83
C SER A 76 5.50 -3.08 -9.36
N ASP A 77 4.35 -3.67 -9.62
CA ASP A 77 3.14 -2.96 -10.01
C ASP A 77 2.41 -2.38 -8.81
N VAL A 78 2.43 -3.12 -7.71
CA VAL A 78 1.84 -2.72 -6.44
C VAL A 78 2.85 -2.96 -5.32
N ILE A 79 3.07 -1.96 -4.49
CA ILE A 79 3.92 -2.04 -3.30
C ILE A 79 3.03 -1.75 -2.09
N ILE A 80 3.07 -2.64 -1.11
CA ILE A 80 2.26 -2.51 0.11
C ILE A 80 3.19 -2.52 1.31
N THR A 81 3.08 -1.51 2.18
CA THR A 81 3.74 -1.50 3.48
C THR A 81 2.71 -1.68 4.58
N VAL A 82 2.97 -2.63 5.47
CA VAL A 82 2.09 -3.02 6.58
C VAL A 82 2.91 -3.35 7.82
N THR A 83 3.76 -2.43 8.22
CA THR A 83 4.69 -2.62 9.34
C THR A 83 4.36 -1.74 10.54
N ASN A 84 5.07 -1.96 11.63
CA ASN A 84 5.09 -1.04 12.78
C ASN A 84 6.37 -0.18 12.81
N ALA A 85 7.14 -0.22 11.72
CA ALA A 85 8.34 0.59 11.62
C ALA A 85 8.00 2.07 11.44
N ASN A 86 8.86 2.93 11.94
CA ASN A 86 8.89 4.34 11.59
C ASN A 86 10.19 4.59 10.83
N ALA A 87 10.21 4.26 9.54
CA ALA A 87 11.41 4.30 8.72
C ALA A 87 11.03 4.36 7.23
N ASP A 88 11.95 4.82 6.40
CA ASP A 88 11.79 4.86 4.96
C ASP A 88 12.03 3.46 4.36
N LEU A 89 10.96 2.66 4.31
CA LEU A 89 10.97 1.29 3.78
C LEU A 89 10.86 1.25 2.26
N VAL A 90 10.34 2.31 1.65
CA VAL A 90 10.23 2.49 0.20
C VAL A 90 10.82 3.84 -0.17
N GLU A 91 11.77 3.82 -1.11
CA GLU A 91 12.38 5.01 -1.67
C GLU A 91 11.84 5.33 -3.07
N GLU A 92 11.73 6.61 -3.40
CA GLU A 92 11.16 7.05 -4.67
C GLU A 92 11.85 6.44 -5.90
N PRO A 93 13.20 6.34 -5.98
CA PRO A 93 13.87 5.75 -7.14
C PRO A 93 13.57 4.27 -7.39
N TRP A 94 12.91 3.59 -6.46
CA TRP A 94 12.51 2.19 -6.61
C TRP A 94 11.12 2.04 -7.22
N VAL A 95 10.34 3.12 -7.25
CA VAL A 95 8.94 3.14 -7.70
C VAL A 95 8.88 3.45 -9.20
N LYS A 96 8.51 2.47 -9.99
CA LYS A 96 8.40 2.64 -11.45
C LYS A 96 7.17 3.47 -11.86
N PRO A 97 7.16 4.07 -13.07
CA PRO A 97 5.93 4.63 -13.64
C PRO A 97 4.79 3.62 -13.63
N GLY A 98 3.57 4.08 -13.36
CA GLY A 98 2.37 3.26 -13.29
C GLY A 98 2.20 2.45 -11.99
N ALA A 99 3.19 2.43 -11.10
CA ALA A 99 3.09 1.71 -9.84
C ALA A 99 2.05 2.33 -8.89
N LEU A 100 1.50 1.48 -8.03
CA LEU A 100 0.67 1.86 -6.88
C LEU A 100 1.46 1.56 -5.62
N VAL A 101 1.71 2.57 -4.79
CA VAL A 101 2.29 2.41 -3.45
C VAL A 101 1.17 2.59 -2.43
N MET A 102 0.97 1.58 -1.57
CA MET A 102 -0.09 1.57 -0.55
C MET A 102 0.55 1.46 0.83
N THR A 103 0.38 2.48 1.67
CA THR A 103 0.82 2.44 3.06
C THR A 103 -0.37 2.20 3.99
N MET A 104 -0.22 1.26 4.90
CA MET A 104 -1.27 0.85 5.84
C MET A 104 -0.83 0.98 7.30
N GLY A 105 0.42 1.34 7.54
CA GLY A 105 0.97 1.58 8.86
C GLY A 105 0.48 2.88 9.50
N SER A 106 0.62 2.95 10.83
CA SER A 106 0.28 4.17 11.58
C SER A 106 1.42 5.20 11.62
N PHE A 107 2.59 4.81 11.16
CA PHE A 107 3.82 5.59 11.13
C PHE A 107 4.29 5.84 9.71
N ARG A 108 5.41 6.55 9.55
CA ARG A 108 6.04 6.74 8.25
C ARG A 108 6.68 5.43 7.79
N GLU A 109 6.31 4.99 6.60
CA GLU A 109 6.80 3.75 5.98
C GLU A 109 7.43 3.99 4.61
N THR A 110 7.41 5.23 4.09
CA THR A 110 8.07 5.58 2.83
C THR A 110 8.82 6.90 2.99
N SER A 111 9.83 7.13 2.15
CA SER A 111 10.42 8.45 2.06
C SER A 111 9.37 9.48 1.59
N PHE A 112 9.55 10.72 2.00
CA PHE A 112 8.61 11.79 1.62
C PHE A 112 8.54 12.01 0.11
N ASP A 113 9.63 11.73 -0.59
CA ASP A 113 9.68 11.87 -2.03
C ASP A 113 8.76 10.88 -2.77
N VAL A 114 8.41 9.75 -2.17
CA VAL A 114 7.37 8.85 -2.73
C VAL A 114 6.03 9.55 -2.80
N VAL A 115 5.70 10.36 -1.80
CA VAL A 115 4.45 11.15 -1.77
C VAL A 115 4.57 12.39 -2.66
N ARG A 116 5.66 13.17 -2.50
CA ARG A 116 5.88 14.43 -3.22
C ARG A 116 5.89 14.27 -4.74
N LYS A 117 6.44 13.16 -5.22
CA LYS A 117 6.59 12.87 -6.65
C LYS A 117 5.55 11.87 -7.17
N ALA A 118 4.54 11.54 -6.36
CA ALA A 118 3.38 10.83 -6.85
C ALA A 118 2.58 11.72 -7.81
N ASP A 119 2.12 11.16 -8.91
CA ASP A 119 1.26 11.88 -9.86
C ASP A 119 -0.15 12.09 -9.29
N ARG A 120 -0.57 11.20 -8.38
CA ARG A 120 -1.86 11.28 -7.69
C ARG A 120 -1.74 10.71 -6.27
N ILE A 121 -2.42 11.37 -5.33
CA ILE A 121 -2.51 10.93 -3.93
C ILE A 121 -3.93 10.46 -3.64
N ALA A 122 -4.06 9.21 -3.19
CA ALA A 122 -5.31 8.57 -2.83
C ALA A 122 -5.42 8.34 -1.32
N VAL A 123 -6.61 8.53 -0.77
CA VAL A 123 -6.89 8.28 0.66
C VAL A 123 -8.26 7.63 0.85
N ASP A 124 -8.39 6.88 1.93
CA ASP A 124 -9.69 6.37 2.39
C ASP A 124 -10.47 7.41 3.21
N HIS A 125 -9.79 8.31 3.94
CA HIS A 125 -10.42 9.36 4.73
C HIS A 125 -9.52 10.58 4.88
N VAL A 126 -9.93 11.72 4.29
CA VAL A 126 -9.15 12.96 4.26
C VAL A 126 -8.70 13.40 5.65
N GLY A 127 -9.64 13.61 6.58
CA GLY A 127 -9.32 14.14 7.91
C GLY A 127 -8.39 13.23 8.72
N GLN A 128 -8.52 11.90 8.62
CA GLN A 128 -7.65 10.97 9.33
C GLN A 128 -6.25 10.93 8.70
N SER A 129 -6.16 10.99 7.39
CA SER A 129 -4.89 10.93 6.67
C SER A 129 -3.96 12.11 6.99
N LEU A 130 -4.51 13.29 7.28
CA LEU A 130 -3.73 14.47 7.69
C LEU A 130 -3.13 14.33 9.11
N HIS A 131 -3.62 13.39 9.92
CA HIS A 131 -3.21 13.24 11.32
C HIS A 131 -2.50 11.92 11.63
N ARG A 132 -2.34 11.02 10.63
CA ARG A 132 -1.74 9.70 10.82
C ARG A 132 -0.99 9.24 9.58
N GLY A 133 -0.10 8.27 9.79
CA GLY A 133 0.66 7.64 8.72
C GLY A 133 1.68 8.58 8.07
N ASN A 134 2.04 8.26 6.86
CA ASN A 134 3.13 8.90 6.11
C ASN A 134 2.86 10.39 5.79
N VAL A 135 1.60 10.74 5.54
CA VAL A 135 1.19 12.09 5.12
C VAL A 135 1.17 13.07 6.28
N LYS A 136 1.04 12.59 7.53
CA LYS A 136 0.94 13.45 8.72
C LYS A 136 2.08 14.47 8.81
N GLU A 137 3.33 14.02 8.71
CA GLU A 137 4.49 14.90 8.83
C GLU A 137 4.53 15.95 7.70
N LEU A 138 4.17 15.56 6.47
CA LEU A 138 4.05 16.50 5.34
C LEU A 138 2.92 17.51 5.55
N ALA A 139 1.82 17.12 6.18
CA ALA A 139 0.75 18.04 6.54
C ALA A 139 1.19 19.02 7.64
N GLU A 140 1.94 18.55 8.65
CA GLU A 140 2.53 19.40 9.69
C GLU A 140 3.54 20.41 9.11
N MET A 141 4.24 20.06 8.04
CA MET A 141 5.13 20.96 7.28
C MET A 141 4.37 21.92 6.36
N GLY A 142 3.06 21.78 6.22
CA GLY A 142 2.24 22.59 5.31
C GLY A 142 2.36 22.22 3.83
N GLU A 143 3.01 21.10 3.50
CA GLU A 143 3.20 20.63 2.12
C GLU A 143 1.97 19.89 1.58
N ILE A 144 1.19 19.26 2.45
CA ILE A 144 -0.04 18.53 2.11
C ILE A 144 -1.21 19.14 2.88
N THR A 145 -2.30 19.38 2.16
CA THR A 145 -3.58 19.85 2.72
C THR A 145 -4.72 18.93 2.30
N ALA A 146 -5.94 19.21 2.73
CA ALA A 146 -7.11 18.46 2.29
C ALA A 146 -7.31 18.49 0.76
N ASP A 147 -6.92 19.58 0.12
CA ASP A 147 -7.03 19.76 -1.34
C ASP A 147 -5.93 19.04 -2.13
N SER A 148 -4.92 18.52 -1.45
CA SER A 148 -3.84 17.75 -2.08
C SER A 148 -4.24 16.29 -2.41
N PHE A 149 -5.38 15.85 -1.94
CA PHE A 149 -5.87 14.49 -2.22
C PHE A 149 -6.69 14.45 -3.51
N ASP A 150 -6.16 13.79 -4.49
CA ASP A 150 -6.76 13.65 -5.82
C ASP A 150 -7.85 12.59 -5.89
N ILE A 151 -7.76 11.56 -5.05
CA ILE A 151 -8.62 10.38 -5.10
C ILE A 151 -9.12 10.06 -3.70
N ILE A 152 -10.43 10.21 -3.51
CA ILE A 152 -11.12 9.80 -2.28
C ILE A 152 -11.80 8.46 -2.55
N VAL A 153 -11.26 7.39 -1.99
CA VAL A 153 -11.68 6.02 -2.33
C VAL A 153 -13.17 5.75 -2.13
N PRO A 154 -13.82 6.21 -1.04
CA PRO A 154 -15.28 6.12 -0.90
C PRO A 154 -16.06 6.78 -2.03
N ASP A 155 -15.57 7.90 -2.56
CA ASP A 155 -16.25 8.60 -3.66
C ASP A 155 -16.04 7.88 -5.00
N VAL A 156 -14.90 7.23 -5.20
CA VAL A 156 -14.68 6.34 -6.36
C VAL A 156 -15.65 5.16 -6.30
N LEU A 157 -15.80 4.53 -5.14
CA LEU A 157 -16.73 3.41 -4.94
C LEU A 157 -18.20 3.83 -5.15
N ALA A 158 -18.54 5.07 -4.78
CA ALA A 158 -19.86 5.64 -4.99
C ALA A 158 -20.10 6.13 -6.44
N GLY A 159 -19.12 6.01 -7.33
CA GLY A 159 -19.21 6.49 -8.71
C GLY A 159 -19.19 8.02 -8.86
N LYS A 160 -18.81 8.76 -7.82
CA LYS A 160 -18.78 10.23 -7.83
C LYS A 160 -17.51 10.80 -8.46
N MET A 161 -16.45 10.01 -8.48
CA MET A 161 -15.18 10.38 -9.11
C MET A 161 -14.49 9.17 -9.74
N PRO A 162 -13.62 9.36 -10.75
CA PRO A 162 -12.84 8.28 -11.31
C PRO A 162 -11.74 7.84 -10.34
N GLY A 163 -11.35 6.57 -10.42
CA GLY A 163 -10.13 6.05 -9.80
C GLY A 163 -8.89 6.43 -10.62
N ARG A 164 -8.11 5.43 -11.01
CA ARG A 164 -6.97 5.65 -11.92
C ARG A 164 -7.45 6.10 -13.30
N THR A 165 -6.90 7.19 -13.81
CA THR A 165 -7.22 7.75 -15.13
C THR A 165 -6.09 7.61 -16.14
N ASP A 166 -4.84 7.45 -15.69
CA ASP A 166 -3.67 7.25 -16.54
C ASP A 166 -2.88 6.01 -16.07
N PRO A 167 -2.59 5.05 -16.94
CA PRO A 167 -1.83 3.84 -16.59
C PRO A 167 -0.37 4.13 -16.18
N ASN A 168 0.19 5.28 -16.55
CA ASN A 168 1.56 5.65 -16.23
C ASN A 168 1.68 6.42 -14.92
N HIS A 169 0.59 6.95 -14.37
CA HIS A 169 0.64 7.67 -13.09
C HIS A 169 1.16 6.78 -11.98
N ARG A 170 2.13 7.26 -11.23
CA ARG A 170 2.50 6.72 -9.91
C ARG A 170 1.45 7.20 -8.92
N ILE A 171 0.74 6.27 -8.31
CA ILE A 171 -0.27 6.61 -7.29
C ILE A 171 0.28 6.22 -5.91
N TYR A 172 0.31 7.20 -5.02
CA TYR A 172 0.48 6.94 -3.60
C TYR A 172 -0.89 6.84 -2.93
N ALA A 173 -1.12 5.79 -2.16
CA ALA A 173 -2.39 5.58 -1.45
C ALA A 173 -2.14 5.34 0.04
N GLN A 174 -2.72 6.17 0.90
CA GLN A 174 -2.67 5.99 2.35
C GLN A 174 -4.00 5.41 2.85
N ILE A 175 -3.92 4.29 3.57
CA ILE A 175 -5.07 3.58 4.12
C ILE A 175 -4.97 3.60 5.64
N ILE A 176 -5.77 4.44 6.27
CA ILE A 176 -5.80 4.57 7.73
C ILE A 176 -6.82 3.65 8.38
N GLY A 177 -7.81 3.21 7.61
CA GLY A 177 -8.99 2.50 8.10
C GLY A 177 -10.03 3.50 8.63
N THR A 178 -11.28 3.24 8.32
CA THR A 178 -12.39 3.95 8.95
C THR A 178 -12.52 3.40 10.37
N GLY A 179 -12.56 4.24 11.39
CA GLY A 179 -12.61 3.86 12.81
C GLY A 179 -13.72 2.89 13.24
N PHE A 180 -14.41 2.28 12.29
CA PHE A 180 -15.38 1.22 12.48
C PHE A 180 -14.78 -0.02 13.16
N GLU A 181 -13.49 -0.31 12.94
CA GLU A 181 -12.81 -1.44 13.55
C GLU A 181 -12.51 -1.24 15.05
N ARG A 182 -12.62 -0.01 15.57
CA ARG A 182 -12.38 0.30 16.99
C ARG A 182 -13.67 0.37 17.81
N GLY A 183 -14.83 0.24 17.19
CA GLY A 183 -16.14 0.39 17.82
C GLY A 183 -16.80 -0.92 18.29
N PHE A 184 -16.18 -2.07 18.10
CA PHE A 184 -16.67 -3.30 18.69
C PHE A 184 -16.16 -3.40 20.12
N PRO A 185 -17.05 -3.36 21.14
CA PRO A 185 -16.66 -3.73 22.48
C PRO A 185 -16.13 -5.16 22.42
N GLN A 186 -15.01 -5.40 23.07
CA GLN A 186 -14.50 -6.75 23.26
C GLN A 186 -15.58 -7.58 23.94
N LEU A 187 -16.14 -8.53 23.21
CA LEU A 187 -16.96 -9.60 23.74
C LEU A 187 -16.05 -10.66 24.39
#